data_5c0ff076d6666a224e27fc243efbc163
#
_entry.id   5c0ff076d6666a224e27fc243efbc163
#
_cell.length_a   1.000
_cell.length_b   1.000
_cell.length_c   1.000
_cell.angle_alpha   90.00
_cell.angle_beta   90.00
_cell.angle_gamma   90.00
#
_symmetry.space_group_name_H-M   'P 1'
#
loop_
_entity.id
_entity.type
_entity.pdbx_description
1 polymer ?
#
loop_
_entity_poly.entity_id
_entity_poly.type
_entity_poly.pdbx_seq_one_letter_code
_entity_poly.pdbx_strand_id
1 'polypeptide(L)'
;VTRVTEPSLSETTSSEPAAPVGRVALVTGGSRGIGRVIAQQLQAAGHRVATTSRSGDAPPGVLGIACDITDPAQVEAAYTAIEAELGPVEIVVANAGVTKDTLALRMSDEDFATVLDTNLTGSFRVAKRALRGMVRARFGRLVFISSVVGLLGSAGQVNYAASKAGLVGMARSLAREVGSRGITANVVAPGFIETDMTAELSDDLVAKYRSQIPLGRMGSSEDVAAVVTFLASDAAGYVSGAVLPVDGGLGMGH
;
A
#
# COMPACT_ATOMS: atom_id res chain seq x y z
N VAL A 1 -13.82 68.64 32.07
CA VAL A 1 -13.90 67.80 30.86
C VAL A 1 -12.66 66.91 30.84
N THR A 2 -12.84 65.70 31.35
CA THR A 2 -11.76 64.69 31.46
C THR A 2 -11.79 63.83 30.22
N ARG A 3 -10.72 63.85 29.40
CA ARG A 3 -10.55 63.00 28.21
C ARG A 3 -10.16 61.59 28.70
N VAL A 4 -11.00 60.59 28.43
CA VAL A 4 -10.66 59.18 28.57
C VAL A 4 -9.91 58.76 27.31
N THR A 5 -8.65 58.33 27.48
CA THR A 5 -7.84 57.71 26.42
C THR A 5 -8.19 56.23 26.35
N GLU A 6 -8.72 55.76 25.21
CA GLU A 6 -8.92 54.35 24.92
C GLU A 6 -7.59 53.61 24.75
N PRO A 7 -7.46 52.37 25.29
CA PRO A 7 -6.26 51.55 25.03
C PRO A 7 -6.31 50.97 23.62
N SER A 8 -5.21 51.12 22.86
CA SER A 8 -5.00 50.51 21.55
C SER A 8 -5.01 49.00 21.66
N LEU A 9 -5.86 48.35 20.90
CA LEU A 9 -5.84 46.90 20.68
C LEU A 9 -4.57 46.52 19.91
N SER A 10 -3.67 45.83 20.59
CA SER A 10 -2.53 45.18 19.97
C SER A 10 -3.04 44.07 19.03
N GLU A 11 -2.68 44.16 17.74
CA GLU A 11 -2.91 43.11 16.77
C GLU A 11 -2.18 41.84 17.22
N THR A 12 -2.94 40.86 17.69
CA THR A 12 -2.47 39.50 17.83
C THR A 12 -2.32 38.92 16.44
N THR A 13 -1.08 38.87 15.95
CA THR A 13 -0.74 38.06 14.77
C THR A 13 -1.06 36.61 15.07
N SER A 14 -2.20 36.14 14.55
CA SER A 14 -2.53 34.73 14.51
C SER A 14 -1.54 34.04 13.59
N SER A 15 -0.51 33.39 14.14
CA SER A 15 0.29 32.44 13.40
C SER A 15 -0.65 31.29 13.01
N GLU A 16 -0.97 31.18 11.72
CA GLU A 16 -1.58 29.97 11.19
C GLU A 16 -0.74 28.77 11.67
N PRO A 17 -1.38 27.71 12.22
CA PRO A 17 -0.64 26.50 12.57
C PRO A 17 0.03 25.97 11.28
N ALA A 18 1.35 25.81 11.34
CA ALA A 18 2.10 25.22 10.23
C ALA A 18 1.40 23.91 9.83
N ALA A 19 1.11 23.77 8.53
CA ALA A 19 0.49 22.56 8.00
C ALA A 19 1.28 21.33 8.54
N PRO A 20 0.61 20.30 9.06
CA PRO A 20 1.30 19.17 9.64
C PRO A 20 2.28 18.60 8.62
N VAL A 21 3.55 18.50 9.01
CA VAL A 21 4.58 17.88 8.18
C VAL A 21 4.10 16.46 7.86
N GLY A 22 3.89 16.17 6.57
CA GLY A 22 3.35 14.89 6.15
C GLY A 22 4.17 13.71 6.66
N ARG A 23 3.53 12.60 6.95
CA ARG A 23 4.15 11.37 7.47
C ARG A 23 5.08 10.73 6.44
N VAL A 24 6.02 9.90 6.89
CA VAL A 24 6.88 9.12 5.99
C VAL A 24 6.16 7.86 5.57
N ALA A 25 5.99 7.69 4.26
CA ALA A 25 5.35 6.53 3.63
C ALA A 25 6.35 5.74 2.78
N LEU A 26 6.36 4.43 2.94
CA LEU A 26 7.10 3.50 2.10
C LEU A 26 6.12 2.69 1.25
N VAL A 27 6.30 2.72 -0.08
CA VAL A 27 5.57 1.87 -1.04
C VAL A 27 6.53 0.89 -1.69
N THR A 28 6.33 -0.41 -1.49
CA THR A 28 7.16 -1.40 -2.20
C THR A 28 6.63 -1.65 -3.61
N GLY A 29 7.53 -1.83 -4.58
CA GLY A 29 7.13 -2.00 -5.98
C GLY A 29 6.58 -0.72 -6.60
N GLY A 30 7.12 0.45 -6.21
CA GLY A 30 6.60 1.77 -6.63
C GLY A 30 7.16 2.33 -7.94
N SER A 31 7.93 1.54 -8.71
CA SER A 31 8.51 2.00 -9.99
C SER A 31 7.50 2.07 -11.14
N ARG A 32 6.43 1.28 -11.11
CA ARG A 32 5.41 1.18 -12.16
C ARG A 32 4.03 0.78 -11.63
N GLY A 33 3.04 0.82 -12.51
CA GLY A 33 1.67 0.32 -12.27
C GLY A 33 1.03 0.91 -11.00
N ILE A 34 0.27 0.11 -10.28
CA ILE A 34 -0.48 0.50 -9.09
C ILE A 34 0.42 1.15 -8.03
N GLY A 35 1.58 0.55 -7.75
CA GLY A 35 2.50 1.08 -6.74
C GLY A 35 3.02 2.48 -7.05
N ARG A 36 3.28 2.79 -8.34
CA ARG A 36 3.68 4.13 -8.77
C ARG A 36 2.59 5.16 -8.52
N VAL A 37 1.35 4.85 -8.88
CA VAL A 37 0.21 5.76 -8.68
C VAL A 37 -0.09 5.96 -7.19
N ILE A 38 0.02 4.90 -6.38
CA ILE A 38 -0.08 5.01 -4.92
C ILE A 38 0.97 5.97 -4.36
N ALA A 39 2.23 5.83 -4.77
CA ALA A 39 3.30 6.71 -4.31
C ALA A 39 3.05 8.17 -4.68
N GLN A 40 2.57 8.43 -5.90
CA GLN A 40 2.22 9.78 -6.36
C GLN A 40 1.04 10.37 -5.60
N GLN A 41 -0.01 9.59 -5.33
CA GLN A 41 -1.16 10.09 -4.57
C GLN A 41 -0.83 10.33 -3.09
N LEU A 42 -0.03 9.50 -2.46
CA LEU A 42 0.45 9.76 -1.10
C LEU A 42 1.32 11.03 -1.05
N GLN A 43 2.17 11.25 -2.04
CA GLN A 43 2.95 12.49 -2.16
C GLN A 43 2.04 13.71 -2.35
N ALA A 44 1.04 13.63 -3.23
CA ALA A 44 0.05 14.69 -3.44
C ALA A 44 -0.79 14.98 -2.19
N ALA A 45 -1.00 13.97 -1.33
CA ALA A 45 -1.62 14.11 -0.02
C ALA A 45 -0.70 14.75 1.05
N GLY A 46 0.52 15.14 0.67
CA GLY A 46 1.47 15.84 1.54
C GLY A 46 2.42 14.91 2.31
N HIS A 47 2.43 13.61 2.04
CA HIS A 47 3.37 12.68 2.67
C HIS A 47 4.77 12.76 2.03
N ARG A 48 5.80 12.47 2.82
CA ARG A 48 7.16 12.23 2.36
C ARG A 48 7.25 10.76 1.94
N VAL A 49 7.44 10.49 0.66
CA VAL A 49 7.28 9.15 0.11
C VAL A 49 8.60 8.58 -0.35
N ALA A 50 8.89 7.36 0.06
CA ALA A 50 9.90 6.51 -0.54
C ALA A 50 9.26 5.32 -1.25
N THR A 51 9.91 4.84 -2.31
CA THR A 51 9.56 3.58 -2.96
C THR A 51 10.76 2.65 -3.00
N THR A 52 10.47 1.35 -2.97
CA THR A 52 11.47 0.34 -3.30
C THR A 52 11.11 -0.41 -4.58
N SER A 53 12.11 -0.70 -5.38
CA SER A 53 12.05 -1.59 -6.53
C SER A 53 13.43 -2.21 -6.76
N ARG A 54 13.52 -3.25 -7.58
CA ARG A 54 14.83 -3.85 -7.89
C ARG A 54 15.79 -2.90 -8.62
N SER A 55 15.25 -1.97 -9.42
CA SER A 55 16.04 -0.95 -10.11
C SER A 55 16.29 0.32 -9.29
N GLY A 56 15.50 0.57 -8.24
CA GLY A 56 15.52 1.83 -7.51
C GLY A 56 14.76 2.97 -8.18
N ASP A 57 14.11 2.72 -9.33
CA ASP A 57 13.34 3.74 -10.03
C ASP A 57 12.13 4.20 -9.22
N ALA A 58 11.83 5.50 -9.30
CA ALA A 58 10.73 6.15 -8.59
C ALA A 58 10.06 7.24 -9.44
N PRO A 59 8.82 7.64 -9.12
CA PRO A 59 8.21 8.84 -9.68
C PRO A 59 8.97 10.12 -9.28
N PRO A 60 8.83 11.23 -10.03
CA PRO A 60 9.43 12.50 -9.67
C PRO A 60 9.05 12.94 -8.24
N GLY A 61 10.03 13.39 -7.46
CA GLY A 61 9.85 13.88 -6.10
C GLY A 61 9.64 12.78 -5.04
N VAL A 62 9.72 11.52 -5.42
CA VAL A 62 9.66 10.35 -4.52
C VAL A 62 11.06 9.76 -4.39
N LEU A 63 11.48 9.42 -3.18
CA LEU A 63 12.78 8.78 -2.93
C LEU A 63 12.76 7.33 -3.44
N GLY A 64 13.59 7.01 -4.42
CA GLY A 64 13.74 5.66 -4.96
C GLY A 64 14.90 4.92 -4.32
N ILE A 65 14.66 3.70 -3.84
CA ILE A 65 15.68 2.84 -3.23
C ILE A 65 15.68 1.47 -3.93
N ALA A 66 16.86 1.03 -4.39
CA ALA A 66 17.02 -0.33 -4.91
C ALA A 66 16.91 -1.34 -3.77
N CYS A 67 15.95 -2.28 -3.88
CA CYS A 67 15.74 -3.29 -2.85
C CYS A 67 14.95 -4.48 -3.43
N ASP A 68 15.48 -5.67 -3.24
CA ASP A 68 14.72 -6.91 -3.34
C ASP A 68 14.16 -7.26 -1.96
N ILE A 69 12.84 -7.28 -1.84
CA ILE A 69 12.17 -7.55 -0.55
C ILE A 69 12.29 -9.03 -0.11
N THR A 70 12.80 -9.91 -0.97
CA THR A 70 13.10 -11.30 -0.60
C THR A 70 14.41 -11.40 0.19
N ASP A 71 15.27 -10.38 0.12
CA ASP A 71 16.53 -10.31 0.86
C ASP A 71 16.38 -9.45 2.13
N PRO A 72 16.49 -10.06 3.34
CA PRO A 72 16.38 -9.32 4.60
C PRO A 72 17.43 -8.22 4.77
N ALA A 73 18.65 -8.40 4.24
CA ALA A 73 19.72 -7.41 4.36
C ALA A 73 19.42 -6.18 3.50
N GLN A 74 18.88 -6.36 2.30
CA GLN A 74 18.46 -5.25 1.46
C GLN A 74 17.27 -4.49 2.06
N VAL A 75 16.32 -5.19 2.69
CA VAL A 75 15.21 -4.53 3.42
C VAL A 75 15.76 -3.67 4.55
N GLU A 76 16.69 -4.16 5.37
CA GLU A 76 17.28 -3.35 6.46
C GLU A 76 18.05 -2.14 5.92
N ALA A 77 18.84 -2.32 4.86
CA ALA A 77 19.57 -1.23 4.21
C ALA A 77 18.63 -0.17 3.63
N ALA A 78 17.54 -0.59 2.99
CA ALA A 78 16.52 0.31 2.44
C ALA A 78 15.87 1.16 3.54
N TYR A 79 15.47 0.55 4.65
CA TYR A 79 14.92 1.30 5.79
C TYR A 79 15.94 2.28 6.38
N THR A 80 17.20 1.88 6.53
CA THR A 80 18.26 2.76 7.02
C THR A 80 18.42 4.00 6.13
N ALA A 81 18.44 3.82 4.81
CA ALA A 81 18.52 4.92 3.86
C ALA A 81 17.29 5.83 3.90
N ILE A 82 16.08 5.25 3.93
CA ILE A 82 14.83 6.02 4.02
C ILE A 82 14.76 6.82 5.32
N GLU A 83 15.09 6.19 6.45
CA GLU A 83 15.04 6.82 7.77
C GLU A 83 16.07 7.95 7.91
N ALA A 84 17.22 7.85 7.23
CA ALA A 84 18.23 8.92 7.19
C ALA A 84 17.76 10.15 6.41
N GLU A 85 17.06 9.96 5.29
CA GLU A 85 16.63 11.04 4.39
C GLU A 85 15.27 11.64 4.77
N LEU A 86 14.30 10.78 5.14
CA LEU A 86 12.92 11.18 5.34
C LEU A 86 12.46 11.08 6.80
N GLY A 87 13.21 10.38 7.63
CA GLY A 87 12.80 10.06 9.00
C GLY A 87 12.04 8.73 9.13
N PRO A 88 11.55 8.42 10.34
CA PRO A 88 10.94 7.11 10.64
C PRO A 88 9.74 6.79 9.74
N VAL A 89 9.68 5.56 9.24
CA VAL A 89 8.57 5.10 8.39
C VAL A 89 7.32 4.88 9.25
N GLU A 90 6.25 5.61 8.94
CA GLU A 90 4.98 5.60 9.67
C GLU A 90 3.85 4.94 8.87
N ILE A 91 3.99 4.87 7.54
CA ILE A 91 3.02 4.25 6.62
C ILE A 91 3.78 3.25 5.76
N VAL A 92 3.29 2.02 5.67
CA VAL A 92 3.82 0.99 4.77
C VAL A 92 2.71 0.51 3.84
N VAL A 93 2.97 0.59 2.55
CA VAL A 93 2.16 -0.05 1.52
C VAL A 93 2.97 -1.20 0.91
N ALA A 94 2.66 -2.42 1.32
CA ALA A 94 3.27 -3.64 0.81
C ALA A 94 2.57 -4.04 -0.50
N ASN A 95 3.09 -3.49 -1.61
CA ASN A 95 2.51 -3.66 -2.95
C ASN A 95 3.37 -4.57 -3.85
N ALA A 96 4.68 -4.65 -3.66
CA ALA A 96 5.55 -5.48 -4.49
C ALA A 96 5.05 -6.92 -4.58
N GLY A 97 5.04 -7.46 -5.79
CA GLY A 97 4.57 -8.81 -6.04
C GLY A 97 4.92 -9.30 -7.44
N VAL A 98 4.89 -10.61 -7.59
CA VAL A 98 5.14 -11.33 -8.85
C VAL A 98 4.06 -12.38 -9.07
N THR A 99 3.89 -12.78 -10.33
CA THR A 99 3.10 -13.94 -10.72
C THR A 99 3.98 -14.95 -11.46
N LYS A 100 3.64 -16.22 -11.34
CA LYS A 100 4.16 -17.32 -12.17
C LYS A 100 3.00 -18.27 -12.46
N ASP A 101 2.23 -17.91 -13.46
CA ASP A 101 0.94 -18.52 -13.76
C ASP A 101 1.13 -19.80 -14.57
N THR A 102 0.67 -20.92 -14.00
CA THR A 102 0.61 -22.23 -14.68
C THR A 102 -0.37 -23.14 -13.93
N LEU A 103 -0.94 -24.12 -14.64
CA LEU A 103 -1.86 -25.10 -14.01
C LEU A 103 -1.12 -25.88 -12.92
N ALA A 104 -1.80 -26.19 -11.82
CA ALA A 104 -1.23 -26.83 -10.64
C ALA A 104 -0.43 -28.11 -10.96
N LEU A 105 -0.87 -28.94 -11.90
CA LEU A 105 -0.15 -30.15 -12.32
C LEU A 105 1.21 -29.90 -13.00
N ARG A 106 1.46 -28.67 -13.45
CA ARG A 106 2.70 -28.26 -14.13
C ARG A 106 3.51 -27.28 -13.30
N MET A 107 2.97 -26.78 -12.20
CA MET A 107 3.64 -25.82 -11.33
C MET A 107 4.76 -26.51 -10.56
N SER A 108 5.97 -25.98 -10.67
CA SER A 108 7.09 -26.46 -9.86
C SER A 108 7.00 -25.95 -8.42
N ASP A 109 7.58 -26.68 -7.48
CA ASP A 109 7.71 -26.24 -6.08
C ASP A 109 8.50 -24.92 -6.00
N GLU A 110 9.48 -24.71 -6.88
CA GLU A 110 10.26 -23.47 -6.97
C GLU A 110 9.42 -22.27 -7.40
N ASP A 111 8.55 -22.42 -8.40
CA ASP A 111 7.64 -21.36 -8.83
C ASP A 111 6.63 -21.01 -7.75
N PHE A 112 6.11 -22.03 -7.05
CA PHE A 112 5.24 -21.84 -5.92
C PHE A 112 5.97 -21.06 -4.80
N ALA A 113 7.14 -21.52 -4.38
CA ALA A 113 7.93 -20.90 -3.30
C ALA A 113 8.36 -19.45 -3.66
N THR A 114 8.77 -19.20 -4.91
CA THR A 114 9.18 -17.86 -5.37
C THR A 114 8.05 -16.84 -5.21
N VAL A 115 6.82 -17.21 -5.60
CA VAL A 115 5.67 -16.31 -5.48
C VAL A 115 5.31 -16.06 -4.02
N LEU A 116 5.33 -17.10 -3.18
CA LEU A 116 5.08 -16.94 -1.74
C LEU A 116 6.16 -16.10 -1.06
N ASP A 117 7.44 -16.34 -1.38
CA ASP A 117 8.54 -15.59 -0.76
C ASP A 117 8.46 -14.10 -1.11
N THR A 118 8.19 -13.76 -2.37
CA THR A 118 8.06 -12.36 -2.76
C THR A 118 6.78 -11.73 -2.18
N ASN A 119 5.62 -12.30 -2.47
CA ASN A 119 4.34 -11.63 -2.21
C ASN A 119 3.95 -11.63 -0.73
N LEU A 120 4.25 -12.71 -0.01
CA LEU A 120 3.83 -12.89 1.39
C LEU A 120 4.99 -12.67 2.35
N THR A 121 6.07 -13.43 2.22
CA THR A 121 7.21 -13.35 3.15
C THR A 121 7.93 -12.01 3.03
N GLY A 122 8.11 -11.49 1.82
CA GLY A 122 8.68 -10.16 1.57
C GLY A 122 7.83 -9.05 2.18
N SER A 123 6.50 -9.11 2.01
CA SER A 123 5.57 -8.18 2.66
C SER A 123 5.66 -8.23 4.19
N PHE A 124 5.82 -9.43 4.76
CA PHE A 124 6.04 -9.60 6.20
C PHE A 124 7.37 -8.97 6.65
N ARG A 125 8.46 -9.19 5.93
CA ARG A 125 9.78 -8.61 6.26
C ARG A 125 9.71 -7.08 6.32
N VAL A 126 9.10 -6.47 5.31
CA VAL A 126 8.92 -5.01 5.23
C VAL A 126 8.06 -4.50 6.39
N ALA A 127 6.89 -5.10 6.63
CA ALA A 127 6.01 -4.71 7.73
C ALA A 127 6.69 -4.88 9.10
N LYS A 128 7.33 -6.02 9.36
CA LYS A 128 8.06 -6.32 10.60
C LYS A 128 9.14 -5.27 10.90
N ARG A 129 9.87 -4.82 9.87
CA ARG A 129 10.92 -3.78 10.07
C ARG A 129 10.32 -2.45 10.51
N ALA A 130 9.21 -2.02 9.90
CA ALA A 130 8.51 -0.77 10.26
C ALA A 130 7.95 -0.78 11.69
N LEU A 131 7.46 -1.93 12.14
CA LEU A 131 6.81 -2.05 13.46
C LEU A 131 7.70 -1.58 14.62
N ARG A 132 9.02 -1.69 14.52
CA ARG A 132 9.96 -1.21 15.57
C ARG A 132 9.81 0.30 15.84
N GLY A 133 9.70 1.08 14.77
CA GLY A 133 9.46 2.53 14.84
C GLY A 133 8.03 2.86 15.24
N MET A 134 7.06 2.23 14.57
CA MET A 134 5.62 2.47 14.75
C MET A 134 5.16 2.21 16.19
N VAL A 135 5.63 1.12 16.83
CA VAL A 135 5.28 0.78 18.22
C VAL A 135 5.79 1.85 19.21
N ARG A 136 6.99 2.40 18.98
CA ARG A 136 7.55 3.49 19.81
C ARG A 136 6.78 4.79 19.61
N ALA A 137 6.46 5.12 18.36
CA ALA A 137 5.70 6.31 17.99
C ALA A 137 4.23 6.23 18.39
N ARG A 138 3.72 5.04 18.73
CA ARG A 138 2.28 4.76 18.95
C ARG A 138 1.41 5.19 17.77
N PHE A 139 1.93 5.04 16.57
CA PHE A 139 1.26 5.32 15.31
C PHE A 139 1.84 4.42 14.20
N GLY A 140 0.97 3.94 13.33
CA GLY A 140 1.36 3.24 12.11
C GLY A 140 0.16 2.89 11.23
N ARG A 141 0.43 2.79 9.93
CA ARG A 141 -0.51 2.34 8.92
C ARG A 141 0.14 1.26 8.07
N LEU A 142 -0.37 0.05 8.15
CA LEU A 142 0.04 -1.07 7.32
C LEU A 142 -1.06 -1.38 6.32
N VAL A 143 -0.75 -1.25 5.03
CA VAL A 143 -1.67 -1.55 3.94
C VAL A 143 -1.03 -2.60 3.04
N PHE A 144 -1.68 -3.75 2.91
CA PHE A 144 -1.23 -4.86 2.08
C PHE A 144 -2.04 -4.93 0.80
N ILE A 145 -1.38 -4.90 -0.35
CA ILE A 145 -2.06 -5.02 -1.64
C ILE A 145 -2.20 -6.51 -1.99
N SER A 146 -3.42 -7.01 -1.78
CA SER A 146 -3.83 -8.36 -2.14
C SER A 146 -4.31 -8.42 -3.60
N SER A 147 -5.36 -9.18 -3.86
CA SER A 147 -6.09 -9.29 -5.12
C SER A 147 -7.42 -9.96 -4.86
N VAL A 148 -8.42 -9.67 -5.67
CA VAL A 148 -9.65 -10.47 -5.73
C VAL A 148 -9.37 -11.96 -5.98
N VAL A 149 -8.29 -12.28 -6.69
CA VAL A 149 -7.82 -13.68 -6.88
C VAL A 149 -7.46 -14.34 -5.54
N GLY A 150 -6.95 -13.60 -4.56
CA GLY A 150 -6.71 -14.12 -3.22
C GLY A 150 -8.00 -14.45 -2.44
N LEU A 151 -9.15 -13.94 -2.87
CA LEU A 151 -10.46 -14.17 -2.26
C LEU A 151 -11.26 -15.25 -3.01
N LEU A 152 -11.26 -15.21 -4.35
CA LEU A 152 -12.07 -16.08 -5.21
C LEU A 152 -11.30 -17.30 -5.73
N GLY A 153 -9.97 -17.22 -5.80
CA GLY A 153 -9.16 -18.16 -6.55
C GLY A 153 -9.17 -17.86 -8.06
N SER A 154 -8.23 -18.46 -8.79
CA SER A 154 -8.17 -18.41 -10.26
C SER A 154 -7.44 -19.64 -10.78
N ALA A 155 -7.92 -20.25 -11.83
CA ALA A 155 -7.24 -21.37 -12.47
C ALA A 155 -5.85 -20.92 -12.99
N GLY A 156 -4.83 -21.72 -12.70
CA GLY A 156 -3.45 -21.40 -13.07
C GLY A 156 -2.71 -20.48 -12.11
N GLN A 157 -3.34 -20.01 -11.02
CA GLN A 157 -2.77 -19.05 -10.07
C GLN A 157 -2.77 -19.56 -8.62
N VAL A 158 -2.59 -20.85 -8.40
CA VAL A 158 -2.65 -21.43 -7.05
C VAL A 158 -1.62 -20.81 -6.09
N ASN A 159 -0.40 -20.55 -6.57
CA ASN A 159 0.66 -19.87 -5.83
C ASN A 159 0.30 -18.41 -5.53
N TYR A 160 -0.16 -17.68 -6.54
CA TYR A 160 -0.53 -16.27 -6.41
C TYR A 160 -1.74 -16.12 -5.48
N ALA A 161 -2.80 -16.90 -5.68
CA ALA A 161 -3.98 -16.93 -4.83
C ALA A 161 -3.61 -17.20 -3.36
N ALA A 162 -2.80 -18.25 -3.11
CA ALA A 162 -2.32 -18.59 -1.77
C ALA A 162 -1.53 -17.43 -1.13
N SER A 163 -0.61 -16.80 -1.90
CA SER A 163 0.18 -15.68 -1.41
C SER A 163 -0.69 -14.47 -1.03
N LYS A 164 -1.68 -14.14 -1.87
CA LYS A 164 -2.56 -12.99 -1.67
C LYS A 164 -3.61 -13.24 -0.58
N ALA A 165 -4.12 -14.46 -0.45
CA ALA A 165 -4.96 -14.88 0.67
C ALA A 165 -4.21 -14.82 2.01
N GLY A 166 -2.94 -15.22 2.04
CA GLY A 166 -2.09 -15.17 3.23
C GLY A 166 -1.94 -13.76 3.82
N LEU A 167 -1.96 -12.71 2.98
CA LEU A 167 -1.92 -11.32 3.44
C LEU A 167 -3.13 -10.96 4.33
N VAL A 168 -4.28 -11.55 4.09
CA VAL A 168 -5.49 -11.32 4.91
C VAL A 168 -5.27 -11.85 6.33
N GLY A 169 -4.79 -13.07 6.47
CA GLY A 169 -4.46 -13.66 7.77
C GLY A 169 -3.39 -12.86 8.51
N MET A 170 -2.35 -12.44 7.79
CA MET A 170 -1.27 -11.62 8.33
C MET A 170 -1.77 -10.26 8.82
N ALA A 171 -2.54 -9.53 8.03
CA ALA A 171 -3.09 -8.22 8.41
C ALA A 171 -3.98 -8.32 9.65
N ARG A 172 -4.86 -9.33 9.72
CA ARG A 172 -5.75 -9.56 10.87
C ARG A 172 -4.97 -9.90 12.15
N SER A 173 -3.90 -10.67 12.05
CA SER A 173 -3.02 -10.99 13.18
C SER A 173 -2.30 -9.75 13.68
N LEU A 174 -1.70 -8.96 12.76
CA LEU A 174 -1.03 -7.72 13.10
C LEU A 174 -2.00 -6.70 13.72
N ALA A 175 -3.22 -6.56 13.19
CA ALA A 175 -4.23 -5.68 13.77
C ALA A 175 -4.52 -6.01 15.25
N ARG A 176 -4.53 -7.29 15.63
CA ARG A 176 -4.72 -7.73 17.02
C ARG A 176 -3.48 -7.50 17.88
N GLU A 177 -2.29 -7.75 17.33
CA GLU A 177 -1.03 -7.68 18.06
C GLU A 177 -0.63 -6.24 18.38
N VAL A 178 -0.77 -5.31 17.42
CA VAL A 178 -0.26 -3.94 17.55
C VAL A 178 -1.32 -2.85 17.61
N GLY A 179 -2.61 -3.21 17.57
CA GLY A 179 -3.72 -2.24 17.59
C GLY A 179 -3.70 -1.34 18.83
N SER A 180 -3.34 -1.87 20.00
CA SER A 180 -3.21 -1.10 21.25
C SER A 180 -2.11 -0.02 21.20
N ARG A 181 -1.29 -0.03 20.16
CA ARG A 181 -0.26 0.96 19.88
C ARG A 181 -0.67 2.00 18.83
N GLY A 182 -1.95 2.09 18.48
CA GLY A 182 -2.44 3.03 17.47
C GLY A 182 -2.04 2.67 16.04
N ILE A 183 -1.69 1.39 15.79
CA ILE A 183 -1.28 0.89 14.50
C ILE A 183 -2.45 0.13 13.87
N THR A 184 -2.81 0.49 12.64
CA THR A 184 -3.81 -0.26 11.87
C THR A 184 -3.15 -1.14 10.81
N ALA A 185 -3.77 -2.26 10.48
CA ALA A 185 -3.31 -3.17 9.43
C ALA A 185 -4.50 -3.63 8.59
N ASN A 186 -4.50 -3.28 7.30
CA ASN A 186 -5.60 -3.51 6.38
C ASN A 186 -5.12 -4.10 5.06
N VAL A 187 -6.04 -4.69 4.32
CA VAL A 187 -5.82 -5.28 3.00
C VAL A 187 -6.67 -4.53 1.98
N VAL A 188 -6.08 -4.16 0.87
CA VAL A 188 -6.78 -3.73 -0.33
C VAL A 188 -6.70 -4.87 -1.34
N ALA A 189 -7.82 -5.27 -1.91
CA ALA A 189 -7.92 -6.37 -2.86
C ALA A 189 -8.41 -5.85 -4.23
N PRO A 190 -7.48 -5.43 -5.12
CA PRO A 190 -7.84 -4.99 -6.46
C PRO A 190 -8.46 -6.12 -7.30
N GLY A 191 -9.43 -5.77 -8.14
CA GLY A 191 -9.95 -6.61 -9.21
C GLY A 191 -9.10 -6.53 -10.47
N PHE A 192 -9.75 -6.49 -11.63
CA PHE A 192 -9.08 -6.25 -12.91
C PHE A 192 -8.80 -4.76 -13.06
N ILE A 193 -7.52 -4.39 -12.99
CA ILE A 193 -7.03 -3.01 -13.05
C ILE A 193 -6.28 -2.80 -14.37
N GLU A 194 -6.60 -1.71 -15.07
CA GLU A 194 -5.87 -1.29 -16.26
C GLU A 194 -4.44 -0.85 -15.85
N THR A 195 -3.45 -1.58 -16.35
CA THR A 195 -2.03 -1.35 -16.12
C THR A 195 -1.26 -1.73 -17.38
N ASP A 196 0.03 -1.41 -17.44
CA ASP A 196 0.90 -1.83 -18.56
C ASP A 196 0.83 -3.36 -18.80
N MET A 197 0.64 -4.15 -17.75
CA MET A 197 0.49 -5.61 -17.86
C MET A 197 -0.82 -6.05 -18.52
N THR A 198 -1.89 -5.28 -18.37
CA THR A 198 -3.20 -5.59 -18.97
C THR A 198 -3.36 -4.96 -20.34
N ALA A 199 -2.51 -4.01 -20.72
CA ALA A 199 -2.51 -3.39 -22.04
C ALA A 199 -2.17 -4.37 -23.19
N GLU A 200 -1.52 -5.50 -22.86
CA GLU A 200 -1.18 -6.55 -23.83
C GLU A 200 -2.31 -7.60 -24.03
N LEU A 201 -3.42 -7.47 -23.29
CA LEU A 201 -4.57 -8.38 -23.43
C LEU A 201 -5.35 -8.10 -24.71
N SER A 202 -5.86 -9.16 -25.35
CA SER A 202 -6.75 -9.00 -26.52
C SER A 202 -8.08 -8.35 -26.14
N ASP A 203 -8.66 -7.61 -27.10
CA ASP A 203 -9.95 -6.94 -26.90
C ASP A 203 -11.07 -7.90 -26.47
N ASP A 204 -11.07 -9.14 -26.97
CA ASP A 204 -12.03 -10.17 -26.59
C ASP A 204 -11.90 -10.55 -25.11
N LEU A 205 -10.67 -10.65 -24.60
CA LEU A 205 -10.41 -10.98 -23.22
C LEU A 205 -10.77 -9.81 -22.29
N VAL A 206 -10.48 -8.59 -22.70
CA VAL A 206 -10.91 -7.37 -22.00
C VAL A 206 -12.43 -7.28 -21.93
N ALA A 207 -13.14 -7.54 -23.04
CA ALA A 207 -14.60 -7.56 -23.09
C ALA A 207 -15.18 -8.64 -22.16
N LYS A 208 -14.55 -9.82 -22.11
CA LYS A 208 -14.93 -10.90 -21.21
C LYS A 208 -14.77 -10.49 -19.74
N TYR A 209 -13.67 -9.85 -19.36
CA TYR A 209 -13.47 -9.38 -17.98
C TYR A 209 -14.50 -8.29 -17.64
N ARG A 210 -14.71 -7.31 -18.52
CA ARG A 210 -15.70 -6.25 -18.30
C ARG A 210 -17.12 -6.80 -18.09
N SER A 211 -17.50 -7.86 -18.81
CA SER A 211 -18.83 -8.48 -18.66
C SER A 211 -19.05 -9.14 -17.30
N GLN A 212 -17.98 -9.46 -16.57
CA GLN A 212 -18.05 -10.05 -15.23
C GLN A 212 -18.08 -9.00 -14.11
N ILE A 213 -17.73 -7.75 -14.42
CA ILE A 213 -17.66 -6.66 -13.44
C ILE A 213 -19.00 -5.93 -13.39
N PRO A 214 -19.72 -5.90 -12.26
CA PRO A 214 -21.01 -5.21 -12.15
C PRO A 214 -20.97 -3.73 -12.54
N LEU A 215 -19.86 -3.01 -12.27
CA LEU A 215 -19.70 -1.62 -12.72
C LEU A 215 -19.41 -1.47 -14.23
N GLY A 216 -19.27 -2.57 -14.99
CA GLY A 216 -19.12 -2.59 -16.44
C GLY A 216 -17.81 -2.03 -16.97
N ARG A 217 -16.84 -1.72 -16.11
CA ARG A 217 -15.49 -1.25 -16.49
C ARG A 217 -14.40 -1.94 -15.67
N MET A 218 -13.22 -2.00 -16.21
CA MET A 218 -12.04 -2.30 -15.42
C MET A 218 -11.76 -1.12 -14.47
N GLY A 219 -11.11 -1.40 -13.34
CA GLY A 219 -10.63 -0.37 -12.43
C GLY A 219 -9.36 0.29 -12.99
N SER A 220 -9.06 1.48 -12.50
CA SER A 220 -7.78 2.15 -12.75
C SER A 220 -6.84 2.02 -11.54
N SER A 221 -5.56 2.31 -11.73
CA SER A 221 -4.61 2.39 -10.62
C SER A 221 -4.99 3.47 -9.62
N GLU A 222 -5.67 4.54 -10.07
CA GLU A 222 -6.20 5.64 -9.27
C GLU A 222 -7.35 5.17 -8.35
N ASP A 223 -8.23 4.28 -8.84
CA ASP A 223 -9.29 3.68 -8.00
C ASP A 223 -8.68 2.98 -6.77
N VAL A 224 -7.59 2.22 -6.99
CA VAL A 224 -6.88 1.54 -5.90
C VAL A 224 -6.14 2.51 -4.99
N ALA A 225 -5.44 3.49 -5.57
CA ALA A 225 -4.64 4.44 -4.83
C ALA A 225 -5.49 5.35 -3.94
N ALA A 226 -6.72 5.69 -4.34
CA ALA A 226 -7.66 6.45 -3.52
C ALA A 226 -8.01 5.72 -2.21
N VAL A 227 -8.29 4.41 -2.28
CA VAL A 227 -8.57 3.59 -1.09
C VAL A 227 -7.32 3.46 -0.21
N VAL A 228 -6.14 3.28 -0.80
CA VAL A 228 -4.87 3.23 -0.05
C VAL A 228 -4.61 4.55 0.67
N THR A 229 -4.80 5.68 -0.01
CA THR A 229 -4.63 7.02 0.58
C THR A 229 -5.59 7.26 1.74
N PHE A 230 -6.86 6.83 1.61
CA PHE A 230 -7.80 6.84 2.73
C PHE A 230 -7.29 6.00 3.91
N LEU A 231 -6.85 4.75 3.68
CA LEU A 231 -6.36 3.88 4.75
C LEU A 231 -5.06 4.40 5.41
N ALA A 232 -4.26 5.18 4.68
CA ALA A 232 -3.06 5.84 5.19
C ALA A 232 -3.37 7.06 6.06
N SER A 233 -4.55 7.64 5.95
CA SER A 233 -4.96 8.86 6.64
C SER A 233 -5.39 8.64 8.09
N ASP A 234 -5.54 9.74 8.83
CA ASP A 234 -6.09 9.71 10.20
C ASP A 234 -7.59 9.38 10.21
N ALA A 235 -8.32 9.67 9.12
CA ALA A 235 -9.74 9.33 8.97
C ALA A 235 -10.00 7.82 9.03
N ALA A 236 -9.02 7.00 8.66
CA ALA A 236 -9.10 5.54 8.75
C ALA A 236 -8.59 4.98 10.10
N GLY A 237 -8.39 5.82 11.11
CA GLY A 237 -7.80 5.43 12.39
C GLY A 237 -8.57 4.33 13.16
N TYR A 238 -9.84 4.10 12.82
CA TYR A 238 -10.65 3.03 13.42
C TYR A 238 -10.92 1.86 12.46
N VAL A 239 -10.31 1.87 11.26
CA VAL A 239 -10.36 0.77 10.28
C VAL A 239 -9.13 -0.09 10.46
N SER A 240 -9.28 -1.32 10.97
CA SER A 240 -8.18 -2.25 11.17
C SER A 240 -8.65 -3.70 11.03
N GLY A 241 -7.84 -4.54 10.37
CA GLY A 241 -8.17 -5.94 10.04
C GLY A 241 -9.17 -6.08 8.90
N ALA A 242 -9.50 -4.98 8.22
CA ALA A 242 -10.43 -4.97 7.10
C ALA A 242 -9.79 -5.50 5.81
N VAL A 243 -10.63 -6.07 4.96
CA VAL A 243 -10.33 -6.38 3.55
C VAL A 243 -11.25 -5.53 2.71
N LEU A 244 -10.68 -4.63 1.90
CA LEU A 244 -11.42 -3.72 1.04
C LEU A 244 -11.23 -4.13 -0.42
N PRO A 245 -12.22 -4.79 -1.04
CA PRO A 245 -12.22 -5.03 -2.48
C PRO A 245 -12.31 -3.70 -3.24
N VAL A 246 -11.47 -3.56 -4.28
CA VAL A 246 -11.52 -2.45 -5.25
C VAL A 246 -11.62 -3.10 -6.62
N ASP A 247 -12.79 -3.65 -6.91
CA ASP A 247 -13.00 -4.63 -7.97
C ASP A 247 -14.29 -4.41 -8.80
N GLY A 248 -14.99 -3.30 -8.56
CA GLY A 248 -16.23 -2.98 -9.26
C GLY A 248 -17.37 -3.94 -8.95
N GLY A 249 -17.30 -4.67 -7.83
CA GLY A 249 -18.31 -5.65 -7.41
C GLY A 249 -18.04 -7.08 -7.92
N LEU A 250 -16.89 -7.34 -8.55
CA LEU A 250 -16.55 -8.66 -9.11
C LEU A 250 -16.55 -9.76 -8.04
N GLY A 251 -16.03 -9.46 -6.86
CA GLY A 251 -15.84 -10.43 -5.77
C GLY A 251 -16.85 -10.30 -4.64
N MET A 252 -18.09 -9.87 -4.91
CA MET A 252 -19.14 -9.77 -3.87
C MET A 252 -19.43 -11.12 -3.21
N GLY A 253 -19.65 -11.11 -1.87
CA GLY A 253 -20.16 -12.28 -1.13
C GLY A 253 -19.12 -13.06 -0.33
N HIS A 254 -17.96 -12.46 0.00
CA HIS A 254 -16.95 -13.06 0.89
C HIS A 254 -16.54 -12.14 2.03
#